data_c0e5873e8e3e93cc945780e26811a01b
#
_entry.id   c0e5873e8e3e93cc945780e26811a01b
#
_cell.length_a   1.000
_cell.length_b   1.000
_cell.length_c   1.000
_cell.angle_alpha   90.00
_cell.angle_beta   90.00
_cell.angle_gamma   90.00
#
_symmetry.space_group_name_H-M   'P 1'
#
loop_
_entity.id
_entity.type
_entity.pdbx_description
1 polymer ?
#
loop_
_entity_poly.entity_id
_entity_poly.type
_entity_poly.pdbx_seq_one_letter_code
_entity_poly.pdbx_strand_id
1 'polypeptide(L)'
;MNEVEAGTLYLVPTPIGNLSDMTARAVGILRQVDLIAAEDTRHTRILLNHFQISGHVVSYHEHNKKESGNKLIEALKSGRSVAQCSDAGMPVISDPGSDLVRLAIEAEIPVVPLPGPNAALTALIASGLNARQFAFIGFLPKINAKKKKLLFDMSHIPVTLIFYEAPHRLKETLETLIRELGNRKAVLAKELTKRFETFKRSMLQELLDDLETETPRGEYVILVEGWNEISAEEKEQKTGWREEAVSFALKMPLKEAARQVSFKHHLSRREVYQYLLNQKEADANK
;
A
#
# COMPACT_ATOMS: atom_id res chain seq x y z
N MET A 1 21.46 -18.54 -18.60
CA MET A 1 20.36 -17.60 -18.88
C MET A 1 19.11 -18.48 -18.94
N ASN A 2 18.02 -18.07 -18.32
CA ASN A 2 16.80 -18.86 -18.43
C ASN A 2 16.23 -18.66 -19.83
N GLU A 3 16.12 -19.71 -20.59
CA GLU A 3 15.42 -19.69 -21.87
C GLU A 3 13.93 -19.49 -21.62
N VAL A 4 13.25 -18.83 -22.54
CA VAL A 4 11.80 -18.66 -22.49
C VAL A 4 11.15 -19.97 -22.94
N GLU A 5 10.22 -20.46 -22.14
CA GLU A 5 9.46 -21.67 -22.43
C GLU A 5 8.17 -21.33 -23.18
N ALA A 6 7.85 -22.15 -24.19
CA ALA A 6 6.61 -22.02 -24.95
C ALA A 6 5.38 -22.14 -24.04
N GLY A 7 4.33 -21.39 -24.33
CA GLY A 7 3.07 -21.46 -23.59
C GLY A 7 3.15 -20.95 -22.16
N THR A 8 4.14 -20.13 -21.81
CA THR A 8 4.39 -19.66 -20.43
C THR A 8 4.08 -18.18 -20.28
N LEU A 9 3.39 -17.82 -19.18
CA LEU A 9 3.14 -16.44 -18.78
C LEU A 9 4.24 -15.98 -17.80
N TYR A 10 4.99 -14.95 -18.18
CA TYR A 10 6.01 -14.30 -17.34
C TYR A 10 5.48 -13.02 -16.76
N LEU A 11 5.56 -12.86 -15.43
CA LEU A 11 5.26 -11.61 -14.74
C LEU A 11 6.57 -10.83 -14.58
N VAL A 12 6.70 -9.73 -15.32
CA VAL A 12 7.97 -9.00 -15.45
C VAL A 12 7.87 -7.65 -14.75
N PRO A 13 8.54 -7.47 -13.61
CA PRO A 13 8.65 -6.17 -12.94
C PRO A 13 9.42 -5.16 -13.79
N THR A 14 8.96 -3.91 -13.73
CA THR A 14 9.58 -2.77 -14.39
C THR A 14 10.14 -1.77 -13.37
N PRO A 15 11.06 -0.88 -13.75
CA PRO A 15 11.61 0.13 -12.85
C PRO A 15 10.53 1.04 -12.26
N ILE A 16 10.71 1.46 -11.00
CA ILE A 16 9.81 2.40 -10.30
C ILE A 16 10.29 3.85 -10.37
N GLY A 17 11.31 4.14 -11.19
CA GLY A 17 11.84 5.49 -11.36
C GLY A 17 13.28 5.52 -11.87
N ASN A 18 14.05 4.43 -11.72
CA ASN A 18 15.43 4.32 -12.19
C ASN A 18 15.57 3.12 -13.11
N LEU A 19 15.88 3.37 -14.38
CA LEU A 19 16.05 2.31 -15.39
C LEU A 19 17.13 1.29 -15.02
N SER A 20 18.13 1.68 -14.22
CA SER A 20 19.19 0.79 -13.74
C SER A 20 18.69 -0.31 -12.79
N ASP A 21 17.48 -0.18 -12.23
CA ASP A 21 16.88 -1.20 -11.36
C ASP A 21 16.26 -2.36 -12.16
N MET A 22 16.25 -2.28 -13.49
CA MET A 22 15.79 -3.37 -14.34
C MET A 22 16.73 -4.57 -14.21
N THR A 23 16.18 -5.74 -13.88
CA THR A 23 17.01 -6.93 -13.72
C THR A 23 17.47 -7.48 -15.09
N ALA A 24 18.69 -8.01 -15.14
CA ALA A 24 19.20 -8.66 -16.35
C ALA A 24 18.29 -9.81 -16.83
N ARG A 25 17.66 -10.55 -15.89
CA ARG A 25 16.71 -11.62 -16.20
C ARG A 25 15.46 -11.07 -16.87
N ALA A 26 14.89 -9.97 -16.38
CA ALA A 26 13.73 -9.31 -16.96
C ALA A 26 14.02 -8.84 -18.39
N VAL A 27 15.16 -8.21 -18.62
CA VAL A 27 15.63 -7.82 -19.98
C VAL A 27 15.75 -9.04 -20.89
N GLY A 28 16.34 -10.14 -20.39
CA GLY A 28 16.51 -11.39 -21.14
C GLY A 28 15.19 -12.03 -21.55
N ILE A 29 14.19 -12.05 -20.65
CA ILE A 29 12.84 -12.57 -20.93
C ILE A 29 12.13 -11.70 -21.98
N LEU A 30 12.13 -10.36 -21.80
CA LEU A 30 11.47 -9.44 -22.72
C LEU A 30 12.04 -9.49 -24.15
N ARG A 31 13.30 -9.89 -24.32
CA ARG A 31 13.92 -10.08 -25.64
C ARG A 31 13.45 -11.34 -26.35
N GLN A 32 12.93 -12.32 -25.64
CA GLN A 32 12.68 -13.66 -26.16
C GLN A 32 11.20 -14.00 -26.28
N VAL A 33 10.31 -13.36 -25.45
CA VAL A 33 8.88 -13.67 -25.49
C VAL A 33 8.21 -13.26 -26.80
N ASP A 34 7.18 -13.99 -27.19
CA ASP A 34 6.41 -13.71 -28.42
C ASP A 34 5.52 -12.48 -28.29
N LEU A 35 5.00 -12.21 -27.08
CA LEU A 35 4.11 -11.09 -26.80
C LEU A 35 4.49 -10.41 -25.48
N ILE A 36 4.36 -9.08 -25.46
CA ILE A 36 4.49 -8.26 -24.25
C ILE A 36 3.14 -7.59 -23.99
N ALA A 37 2.43 -8.05 -22.97
CA ALA A 37 1.18 -7.46 -22.51
C ALA A 37 1.51 -6.27 -21.58
N ALA A 38 1.12 -5.06 -21.98
CA ALA A 38 1.46 -3.82 -21.33
C ALA A 38 0.22 -3.05 -20.88
N GLU A 39 0.27 -2.39 -19.72
CA GLU A 39 -0.80 -1.52 -19.24
C GLU A 39 -0.87 -0.25 -20.11
N ASP A 40 0.19 0.55 -20.17
CA ASP A 40 0.38 1.59 -21.18
C ASP A 40 1.50 1.21 -22.15
N THR A 41 1.08 0.90 -23.41
CA THR A 41 2.00 0.51 -24.46
C THR A 41 3.05 1.59 -24.78
N ARG A 42 2.77 2.86 -24.50
CA ARG A 42 3.68 3.99 -24.73
C ARG A 42 4.82 3.96 -23.72
N HIS A 43 4.52 3.79 -22.43
CA HIS A 43 5.50 3.66 -21.35
C HIS A 43 6.37 2.43 -21.58
N THR A 44 5.76 1.29 -21.86
CA THR A 44 6.50 0.04 -22.14
C THR A 44 7.42 0.19 -23.35
N ARG A 45 7.01 0.87 -24.42
CA ARG A 45 7.89 1.11 -25.59
C ARG A 45 9.10 1.97 -25.26
N ILE A 46 8.98 2.98 -24.38
CA ILE A 46 10.13 3.78 -23.93
C ILE A 46 11.14 2.86 -23.22
N LEU A 47 10.65 2.00 -22.31
CA LEU A 47 11.50 1.03 -21.60
C LEU A 47 12.19 0.07 -22.57
N LEU A 48 11.44 -0.54 -23.50
CA LEU A 48 11.98 -1.47 -24.48
C LEU A 48 13.05 -0.81 -25.39
N ASN A 49 12.79 0.40 -25.84
CA ASN A 49 13.75 1.18 -26.65
C ASN A 49 15.05 1.44 -25.90
N HIS A 50 14.96 1.81 -24.61
CA HIS A 50 16.16 2.03 -23.78
C HIS A 50 17.04 0.78 -23.71
N PHE A 51 16.43 -0.40 -23.56
CA PHE A 51 17.15 -1.68 -23.50
C PHE A 51 17.39 -2.33 -24.87
N GLN A 52 17.08 -1.64 -25.97
CA GLN A 52 17.21 -2.15 -27.35
C GLN A 52 16.50 -3.49 -27.54
N ILE A 53 15.26 -3.57 -27.05
CA ILE A 53 14.39 -4.74 -27.17
C ILE A 53 13.35 -4.50 -28.26
N SER A 54 13.34 -5.37 -29.25
CA SER A 54 12.29 -5.41 -30.27
C SER A 54 11.26 -6.46 -29.84
N GLY A 55 10.03 -6.03 -29.51
CA GLY A 55 8.98 -6.93 -29.04
C GLY A 55 7.61 -6.54 -29.56
N HIS A 56 6.73 -7.53 -29.69
CA HIS A 56 5.33 -7.32 -30.04
C HIS A 56 4.54 -6.91 -28.79
N VAL A 57 4.29 -5.61 -28.64
CA VAL A 57 3.56 -5.04 -27.50
C VAL A 57 2.07 -5.01 -27.81
N VAL A 58 1.27 -5.58 -26.91
CA VAL A 58 -0.21 -5.58 -26.94
C VAL A 58 -0.75 -4.89 -25.68
N SER A 59 -1.88 -4.20 -25.80
CA SER A 59 -2.50 -3.51 -24.68
C SER A 59 -3.28 -4.48 -23.79
N TYR A 60 -3.02 -4.42 -22.47
CA TYR A 60 -3.75 -5.15 -21.44
C TYR A 60 -3.91 -4.29 -20.18
N HIS A 61 -5.08 -3.69 -19.99
CA HIS A 61 -5.41 -2.79 -18.89
C HIS A 61 -6.82 -3.07 -18.34
N GLU A 62 -7.20 -2.43 -17.26
CA GLU A 62 -8.47 -2.67 -16.54
C GLU A 62 -9.71 -2.61 -17.46
N HIS A 63 -9.72 -1.71 -18.45
CA HIS A 63 -10.88 -1.52 -19.34
C HIS A 63 -11.01 -2.55 -20.45
N ASN A 64 -9.92 -3.24 -20.83
CA ASN A 64 -9.93 -4.25 -21.91
C ASN A 64 -9.62 -5.67 -21.44
N LYS A 65 -9.41 -5.87 -20.12
CA LYS A 65 -8.91 -7.12 -19.54
C LYS A 65 -9.67 -8.39 -19.92
N LYS A 66 -10.98 -8.31 -20.15
CA LYS A 66 -11.78 -9.47 -20.56
C LYS A 66 -11.43 -9.93 -21.97
N GLU A 67 -11.48 -9.03 -22.94
CA GLU A 67 -11.23 -9.35 -24.34
C GLU A 67 -9.75 -9.67 -24.58
N SER A 68 -8.87 -8.78 -24.13
CA SER A 68 -7.41 -8.96 -24.27
C SER A 68 -6.91 -10.16 -23.47
N GLY A 69 -7.44 -10.41 -22.27
CA GLY A 69 -7.10 -11.57 -21.45
C GLY A 69 -7.39 -12.89 -22.17
N ASN A 70 -8.58 -13.05 -22.74
CA ASN A 70 -8.93 -14.24 -23.50
C ASN A 70 -7.99 -14.46 -24.70
N LYS A 71 -7.67 -13.40 -25.46
CA LYS A 71 -6.72 -13.48 -26.59
C LYS A 71 -5.31 -13.89 -26.14
N LEU A 72 -4.85 -13.41 -24.98
CA LEU A 72 -3.57 -13.78 -24.39
C LEU A 72 -3.56 -15.25 -23.94
N ILE A 73 -4.65 -15.74 -23.33
CA ILE A 73 -4.79 -17.15 -22.96
C ILE A 73 -4.80 -18.07 -24.20
N GLU A 74 -5.49 -17.69 -25.27
CA GLU A 74 -5.46 -18.44 -26.54
C GLU A 74 -4.05 -18.46 -27.14
N ALA A 75 -3.34 -17.34 -27.10
CA ALA A 75 -1.95 -17.28 -27.56
C ALA A 75 -1.05 -18.23 -26.74
N LEU A 76 -1.18 -18.22 -25.40
CA LEU A 76 -0.45 -19.13 -24.50
C LEU A 76 -0.77 -20.60 -24.80
N LYS A 77 -2.06 -20.96 -24.97
CA LYS A 77 -2.49 -22.31 -25.32
C LYS A 77 -1.96 -22.76 -26.71
N SER A 78 -1.73 -21.82 -27.62
CA SER A 78 -1.10 -22.13 -28.94
C SER A 78 0.43 -22.29 -28.87
N GLY A 79 1.01 -22.25 -27.67
CA GLY A 79 2.45 -22.38 -27.43
C GLY A 79 3.23 -21.08 -27.50
N ARG A 80 2.58 -19.91 -27.65
CA ARG A 80 3.27 -18.62 -27.58
C ARG A 80 3.57 -18.24 -26.15
N SER A 81 4.71 -17.62 -25.92
CA SER A 81 5.11 -17.06 -24.62
C SER A 81 4.64 -15.62 -24.46
N VAL A 82 4.23 -15.24 -23.26
CA VAL A 82 3.73 -13.90 -22.96
C VAL A 82 4.45 -13.33 -21.74
N ALA A 83 4.96 -12.10 -21.82
CA ALA A 83 5.38 -11.32 -20.68
C ALA A 83 4.30 -10.28 -20.34
N GLN A 84 3.86 -10.23 -19.08
CA GLN A 84 3.02 -9.14 -18.57
C GLN A 84 3.87 -8.14 -17.83
N CYS A 85 3.78 -6.85 -18.19
CA CYS A 85 4.44 -5.72 -17.56
C CYS A 85 3.40 -4.74 -17.04
N SER A 86 3.63 -4.15 -15.86
CA SER A 86 2.97 -2.93 -15.38
C SER A 86 3.76 -1.69 -15.81
N ASP A 87 3.18 -0.52 -15.61
CA ASP A 87 3.86 0.75 -15.91
C ASP A 87 5.05 0.98 -14.98
N ALA A 88 4.96 0.56 -13.70
CA ALA A 88 6.04 0.66 -12.72
C ALA A 88 5.93 -0.43 -11.64
N GLY A 89 7.03 -1.09 -11.33
CA GLY A 89 7.10 -2.09 -10.26
C GLY A 89 6.63 -3.48 -10.65
N MET A 90 6.10 -4.22 -9.69
CA MET A 90 5.66 -5.60 -9.88
C MET A 90 4.23 -5.64 -10.44
N PRO A 91 4.00 -6.34 -11.57
CA PRO A 91 2.65 -6.54 -12.09
C PRO A 91 1.73 -7.15 -11.01
N VAL A 92 0.43 -6.88 -11.09
CA VAL A 92 -0.60 -7.38 -10.15
C VAL A 92 -0.62 -6.64 -8.80
N ILE A 93 0.48 -6.07 -8.35
CA ILE A 93 0.56 -5.37 -7.06
C ILE A 93 0.09 -3.91 -7.23
N SER A 94 -1.16 -3.64 -6.94
CA SER A 94 -1.88 -2.38 -7.18
C SER A 94 -2.07 -2.03 -8.68
N ASP A 95 -1.79 -2.98 -9.55
CA ASP A 95 -1.82 -2.86 -11.01
C ASP A 95 -2.73 -3.94 -11.63
N PRO A 96 -3.15 -3.78 -12.89
CA PRO A 96 -3.87 -4.81 -13.62
C PRO A 96 -3.06 -6.11 -13.74
N GLY A 97 -3.75 -7.25 -13.81
CA GLY A 97 -3.09 -8.52 -14.09
C GLY A 97 -3.57 -9.71 -13.29
N SER A 98 -4.19 -9.49 -12.14
CA SER A 98 -4.74 -10.58 -11.30
C SER A 98 -5.72 -11.46 -12.08
N ASP A 99 -6.52 -10.89 -12.96
CA ASP A 99 -7.45 -11.64 -13.82
C ASP A 99 -6.70 -12.52 -14.83
N LEU A 100 -5.62 -12.01 -15.45
CA LEU A 100 -4.82 -12.79 -16.41
C LEU A 100 -4.11 -13.95 -15.71
N VAL A 101 -3.53 -13.71 -14.55
CA VAL A 101 -2.89 -14.76 -13.74
C VAL A 101 -3.91 -15.83 -13.35
N ARG A 102 -5.11 -15.44 -12.89
CA ARG A 102 -6.18 -16.39 -12.56
C ARG A 102 -6.59 -17.22 -13.76
N LEU A 103 -6.83 -16.58 -14.92
CA LEU A 103 -7.19 -17.28 -16.16
C LEU A 103 -6.08 -18.25 -16.64
N ALA A 104 -4.81 -17.86 -16.48
CA ALA A 104 -3.68 -18.72 -16.82
C ALA A 104 -3.64 -19.97 -15.92
N ILE A 105 -3.82 -19.79 -14.60
CA ILE A 105 -3.87 -20.90 -13.64
C ILE A 105 -5.07 -21.83 -13.93
N GLU A 106 -6.26 -21.27 -14.17
CA GLU A 106 -7.46 -22.03 -14.53
C GLU A 106 -7.29 -22.83 -15.85
N ALA A 107 -6.43 -22.35 -16.74
CA ALA A 107 -6.10 -22.99 -18.02
C ALA A 107 -4.86 -23.91 -17.94
N GLU A 108 -4.34 -24.17 -16.74
CA GLU A 108 -3.13 -24.99 -16.49
C GLU A 108 -1.86 -24.47 -17.22
N ILE A 109 -1.82 -23.14 -17.49
CA ILE A 109 -0.69 -22.46 -18.12
C ILE A 109 0.34 -22.14 -17.04
N PRO A 110 1.64 -22.47 -17.25
CA PRO A 110 2.70 -22.09 -16.34
C PRO A 110 2.80 -20.57 -16.16
N VAL A 111 2.88 -20.10 -14.89
CA VAL A 111 3.08 -18.69 -14.54
C VAL A 111 4.40 -18.53 -13.82
N VAL A 112 5.31 -17.76 -14.39
CA VAL A 112 6.67 -17.55 -13.86
C VAL A 112 6.82 -16.10 -13.39
N PRO A 113 6.84 -15.84 -12.06
CA PRO A 113 7.12 -14.51 -11.54
C PRO A 113 8.62 -14.22 -11.56
N LEU A 114 8.99 -13.01 -11.95
CA LEU A 114 10.34 -12.52 -11.84
C LEU A 114 10.46 -11.60 -10.59
N PRO A 115 11.54 -11.72 -9.78
CA PRO A 115 11.83 -10.73 -8.76
C PRO A 115 12.26 -9.41 -9.40
N GLY A 116 11.94 -8.29 -8.76
CA GLY A 116 12.33 -6.98 -9.29
C GLY A 116 11.87 -5.81 -8.42
N PRO A 117 11.93 -4.58 -8.96
CA PRO A 117 11.61 -3.36 -8.24
C PRO A 117 10.21 -3.40 -7.60
N ASN A 118 10.13 -2.94 -6.35
CA ASN A 118 8.88 -2.86 -5.59
C ASN A 118 8.94 -1.70 -4.60
N ALA A 119 8.11 -0.70 -4.78
CA ALA A 119 8.15 0.52 -3.96
C ALA A 119 7.85 0.26 -2.48
N ALA A 120 6.90 -0.64 -2.16
CA ALA A 120 6.52 -0.94 -0.77
C ALA A 120 7.68 -1.57 0.02
N LEU A 121 8.34 -2.59 -0.56
CA LEU A 121 9.45 -3.25 0.10
C LEU A 121 10.70 -2.36 0.14
N THR A 122 10.97 -1.60 -0.93
CA THR A 122 12.07 -0.63 -0.97
C THR A 122 11.90 0.43 0.12
N ALA A 123 10.69 0.97 0.30
CA ALA A 123 10.39 1.89 1.39
C ALA A 123 10.53 1.24 2.77
N LEU A 124 10.04 0.01 2.93
CA LEU A 124 10.03 -0.70 4.20
C LEU A 124 11.43 -0.93 4.75
N ILE A 125 12.35 -1.45 3.94
CA ILE A 125 13.71 -1.76 4.37
C ILE A 125 14.52 -0.53 4.79
N ALA A 126 14.15 0.66 4.29
CA ALA A 126 14.77 1.93 4.65
C ALA A 126 13.98 2.73 5.69
N SER A 127 12.80 2.27 6.12
CA SER A 127 11.92 3.02 7.01
C SER A 127 12.43 3.16 8.45
N GLY A 128 13.10 2.13 8.97
CA GLY A 128 13.41 1.98 10.39
C GLY A 128 12.25 1.43 11.22
N LEU A 129 11.09 1.12 10.62
CA LEU A 129 9.98 0.43 11.26
C LEU A 129 10.19 -1.10 11.26
N ASN A 130 9.32 -1.83 11.97
CA ASN A 130 9.41 -3.29 12.01
C ASN A 130 9.14 -3.88 10.62
N ALA A 131 10.18 -4.46 10.01
CA ALA A 131 10.09 -5.10 8.69
C ALA A 131 9.83 -6.61 8.75
N ARG A 132 9.78 -7.23 9.95
CA ARG A 132 9.53 -8.67 10.08
C ARG A 132 8.08 -9.04 9.80
N GLN A 133 7.17 -8.15 10.18
CA GLN A 133 5.74 -8.32 9.96
C GLN A 133 5.17 -6.99 9.45
N PHE A 134 4.50 -7.03 8.33
CA PHE A 134 3.88 -5.87 7.71
C PHE A 134 2.63 -6.27 6.92
N ALA A 135 1.77 -5.31 6.69
CA ALA A 135 0.60 -5.44 5.82
C ALA A 135 0.68 -4.40 4.71
N PHE A 136 0.67 -4.85 3.47
CA PHE A 136 0.55 -3.99 2.32
C PHE A 136 -0.93 -3.74 2.03
N ILE A 137 -1.34 -2.50 2.10
CA ILE A 137 -2.73 -2.05 1.92
C ILE A 137 -2.91 -1.45 0.51
N GLY A 138 -1.85 -0.86 -0.06
CA GLY A 138 -1.92 -0.14 -1.33
C GLY A 138 -2.69 1.17 -1.21
N PHE A 139 -3.41 1.57 -2.25
CA PHE A 139 -4.21 2.80 -2.24
C PHE A 139 -5.47 2.67 -1.40
N LEU A 140 -5.71 3.65 -0.53
CA LEU A 140 -6.95 3.69 0.24
C LEU A 140 -8.18 3.91 -0.66
N PRO A 141 -9.31 3.24 -0.37
CA PRO A 141 -10.55 3.42 -1.09
C PRO A 141 -10.98 4.90 -1.14
N LYS A 142 -11.51 5.35 -2.29
CA LYS A 142 -12.04 6.72 -2.43
C LYS A 142 -13.31 6.94 -1.60
N ILE A 143 -14.09 5.90 -1.36
CA ILE A 143 -15.35 5.95 -0.61
C ILE A 143 -15.04 5.96 0.88
N ASN A 144 -15.41 7.05 1.57
CA ASN A 144 -15.10 7.26 2.99
C ASN A 144 -15.57 6.13 3.92
N ALA A 145 -16.73 5.54 3.70
CA ALA A 145 -17.21 4.43 4.51
C ALA A 145 -16.32 3.19 4.39
N LYS A 146 -15.88 2.85 3.17
CA LYS A 146 -14.95 1.72 2.92
C LYS A 146 -13.58 2.00 3.50
N LYS A 147 -13.07 3.24 3.33
CA LYS A 147 -11.79 3.70 3.90
C LYS A 147 -11.77 3.57 5.42
N LYS A 148 -12.82 4.09 6.10
CA LYS A 148 -12.95 4.00 7.56
C LYS A 148 -13.03 2.56 8.05
N LYS A 149 -13.85 1.72 7.39
CA LYS A 149 -13.97 0.31 7.76
C LYS A 149 -12.63 -0.41 7.67
N LEU A 150 -11.91 -0.26 6.53
CA LEU A 150 -10.60 -0.86 6.32
C LEU A 150 -9.61 -0.45 7.41
N LEU A 151 -9.51 0.85 7.71
CA LEU A 151 -8.59 1.36 8.72
C LEU A 151 -8.99 0.95 10.14
N PHE A 152 -10.29 0.84 10.42
CA PHE A 152 -10.77 0.30 11.69
C PHE A 152 -10.36 -1.16 11.88
N ASP A 153 -10.50 -1.99 10.84
CA ASP A 153 -10.10 -3.40 10.87
C ASP A 153 -8.57 -3.54 11.07
N MET A 154 -7.78 -2.55 10.60
CA MET A 154 -6.32 -2.52 10.73
C MET A 154 -5.81 -1.83 12.01
N SER A 155 -6.66 -1.13 12.75
CA SER A 155 -6.26 -0.23 13.84
C SER A 155 -5.55 -0.92 15.00
N HIS A 156 -5.78 -2.21 15.22
CA HIS A 156 -5.19 -2.98 16.32
C HIS A 156 -4.22 -4.07 15.85
N ILE A 157 -3.80 -4.02 14.59
CA ILE A 157 -2.84 -4.99 14.08
C ILE A 157 -1.42 -4.55 14.42
N PRO A 158 -0.60 -5.39 15.11
CA PRO A 158 0.74 -5.02 15.57
C PRO A 158 1.81 -5.19 14.48
N VAL A 159 1.50 -4.79 13.24
CA VAL A 159 2.41 -4.89 12.10
C VAL A 159 2.52 -3.56 11.38
N THR A 160 3.65 -3.29 10.73
CA THR A 160 3.82 -2.09 9.91
C THR A 160 2.82 -2.08 8.76
N LEU A 161 2.05 -1.00 8.64
CA LEU A 161 1.08 -0.80 7.57
C LEU A 161 1.72 0.01 6.44
N ILE A 162 1.54 -0.42 5.18
CA ILE A 162 2.14 0.23 4.00
C ILE A 162 1.04 0.65 3.04
N PHE A 163 1.03 1.94 2.69
CA PHE A 163 0.07 2.54 1.77
C PHE A 163 0.79 3.19 0.60
N TYR A 164 0.17 3.19 -0.56
CA TYR A 164 0.51 4.06 -1.68
C TYR A 164 -0.40 5.28 -1.69
N GLU A 165 0.15 6.44 -2.04
CA GLU A 165 -0.69 7.64 -2.14
C GLU A 165 -0.18 8.63 -3.19
N ALA A 166 -1.15 9.25 -3.86
CA ALA A 166 -0.89 10.32 -4.80
C ALA A 166 -0.72 11.68 -4.07
N PRO A 167 0.09 12.61 -4.60
CA PRO A 167 0.42 13.85 -3.91
C PRO A 167 -0.82 14.69 -3.55
N HIS A 168 -1.80 14.75 -4.43
CA HIS A 168 -3.02 15.54 -4.22
C HIS A 168 -3.96 14.98 -3.13
N ARG A 169 -3.76 13.73 -2.68
CA ARG A 169 -4.54 13.07 -1.62
C ARG A 169 -3.77 12.95 -0.32
N LEU A 170 -2.47 13.21 -0.32
CA LEU A 170 -1.58 12.93 0.80
C LEU A 170 -2.06 13.57 2.11
N LYS A 171 -2.44 14.85 2.08
CA LYS A 171 -2.94 15.57 3.27
C LYS A 171 -4.19 14.90 3.86
N GLU A 172 -5.23 14.69 3.03
CA GLU A 172 -6.47 14.03 3.46
C GLU A 172 -6.21 12.61 4.01
N THR A 173 -5.25 11.91 3.41
CA THR A 173 -4.88 10.56 3.84
C THR A 173 -4.21 10.59 5.19
N LEU A 174 -3.23 11.47 5.45
CA LEU A 174 -2.61 11.61 6.77
C LEU A 174 -3.63 11.99 7.86
N GLU A 175 -4.52 12.96 7.59
CA GLU A 175 -5.62 13.31 8.50
C GLU A 175 -6.50 12.10 8.83
N THR A 176 -6.78 11.29 7.83
CA THR A 176 -7.59 10.07 8.01
C THR A 176 -6.84 9.01 8.82
N LEU A 177 -5.56 8.78 8.55
CA LEU A 177 -4.72 7.85 9.31
C LEU A 177 -4.61 8.25 10.77
N ILE A 178 -4.38 9.54 11.07
CA ILE A 178 -4.35 10.07 12.44
C ILE A 178 -5.68 9.80 13.17
N ARG A 179 -6.79 10.08 12.50
CA ARG A 179 -8.13 9.92 13.09
C ARG A 179 -8.50 8.48 13.38
N GLU A 180 -8.16 7.55 12.47
CA GLU A 180 -8.61 6.15 12.57
C GLU A 180 -7.57 5.25 13.27
N LEU A 181 -6.27 5.54 13.14
CA LEU A 181 -5.17 4.74 13.73
C LEU A 181 -4.57 5.39 14.99
N GLY A 182 -4.77 6.70 15.18
CA GLY A 182 -4.07 7.50 16.19
C GLY A 182 -2.74 8.07 15.66
N ASN A 183 -2.14 8.96 16.44
CA ASN A 183 -0.84 9.55 16.09
C ASN A 183 0.28 8.55 16.38
N ARG A 184 0.81 7.91 15.34
CA ARG A 184 1.86 6.87 15.40
C ARG A 184 3.11 7.33 14.69
N LYS A 185 4.23 6.67 14.95
CA LYS A 185 5.43 6.80 14.14
C LYS A 185 5.11 6.40 12.71
N ALA A 186 5.56 7.21 11.78
CA ALA A 186 5.34 6.98 10.37
C ALA A 186 6.51 7.45 9.52
N VAL A 187 6.54 7.01 8.28
CA VAL A 187 7.53 7.39 7.29
C VAL A 187 6.84 7.75 5.99
N LEU A 188 7.19 8.91 5.44
CA LEU A 188 6.87 9.27 4.08
C LEU A 188 8.11 9.01 3.21
N ALA A 189 8.07 7.98 2.39
CA ALA A 189 9.06 7.75 1.34
C ALA A 189 8.54 8.37 0.04
N LYS A 190 9.31 9.30 -0.52
CA LYS A 190 8.93 10.09 -1.70
C LYS A 190 9.90 9.83 -2.83
N GLU A 191 9.38 9.71 -4.06
CA GLU A 191 10.18 9.65 -5.29
C GLU A 191 11.30 8.59 -5.23
N LEU A 192 10.95 7.39 -4.73
CA LEU A 192 11.90 6.28 -4.57
C LEU A 192 12.66 6.00 -5.87
N THR A 193 13.95 5.74 -5.75
CA THR A 193 14.90 5.49 -6.83
C THR A 193 15.18 6.67 -7.78
N LYS A 194 14.43 7.78 -7.64
CA LYS A 194 14.60 8.98 -8.46
C LYS A 194 15.59 9.98 -7.83
N ARG A 195 15.95 11.01 -8.58
CA ARG A 195 16.89 12.05 -8.15
C ARG A 195 16.53 12.75 -6.83
N PHE A 196 15.22 12.86 -6.55
CA PHE A 196 14.71 13.56 -5.38
C PHE A 196 14.10 12.59 -4.36
N GLU A 197 14.65 11.39 -4.29
CA GLU A 197 14.28 10.41 -3.26
C GLU A 197 14.50 11.01 -1.86
N THR A 198 13.46 10.94 -1.03
CA THR A 198 13.54 11.40 0.36
C THR A 198 12.74 10.49 1.28
N PHE A 199 13.20 10.42 2.54
CA PHE A 199 12.52 9.74 3.63
C PHE A 199 12.32 10.72 4.79
N LYS A 200 11.08 11.12 5.06
CA LYS A 200 10.72 11.85 6.27
C LYS A 200 10.17 10.87 7.31
N ARG A 201 10.79 10.80 8.49
CA ARG A 201 10.46 9.89 9.59
C ARG A 201 10.04 10.71 10.78
N SER A 202 8.78 10.59 11.23
CA SER A 202 8.26 11.34 12.36
C SER A 202 6.94 10.73 12.86
N MET A 203 6.24 11.44 13.72
CA MET A 203 4.85 11.14 14.05
C MET A 203 3.93 11.57 12.91
N LEU A 204 2.80 10.88 12.71
CA LEU A 204 1.83 11.22 11.65
C LEU A 204 1.40 12.70 11.69
N GLN A 205 1.24 13.29 12.91
CA GLN A 205 0.85 14.68 13.06
C GLN A 205 1.93 15.63 12.55
N GLU A 206 3.19 15.40 12.88
CA GLU A 206 4.31 16.25 12.44
C GLU A 206 4.49 16.17 10.91
N LEU A 207 4.29 14.97 10.34
CA LEU A 207 4.31 14.80 8.88
C LEU A 207 3.15 15.54 8.18
N LEU A 208 1.99 15.64 8.84
CA LEU A 208 0.86 16.43 8.36
C LEU A 208 1.15 17.93 8.44
N ASP A 209 1.71 18.38 9.56
CA ASP A 209 2.05 19.80 9.81
C ASP A 209 3.08 20.30 8.78
N ASP A 210 4.05 19.48 8.38
CA ASP A 210 5.01 19.79 7.32
C ASP A 210 4.34 20.11 5.97
N LEU A 211 3.19 19.50 5.69
CA LEU A 211 2.44 19.75 4.45
C LEU A 211 1.71 21.10 4.42
N GLU A 212 1.66 21.85 5.53
CA GLU A 212 1.12 23.20 5.52
C GLU A 212 2.06 24.19 4.82
N THR A 213 3.36 23.90 4.83
CA THR A 213 4.40 24.74 4.20
C THR A 213 4.90 24.18 2.86
N GLU A 214 4.72 22.89 2.61
CA GLU A 214 5.21 22.23 1.39
C GLU A 214 4.04 21.69 0.54
N THR A 215 4.00 22.05 -0.72
CA THR A 215 3.06 21.45 -1.68
C THR A 215 3.54 20.04 -2.07
N PRO A 216 2.77 18.97 -1.77
CA PRO A 216 3.15 17.61 -2.14
C PRO A 216 3.31 17.46 -3.65
N ARG A 217 4.39 16.82 -4.10
CA ARG A 217 4.66 16.49 -5.49
C ARG A 217 5.30 15.11 -5.58
N GLY A 218 5.12 14.45 -6.73
CA GLY A 218 5.69 13.12 -6.96
C GLY A 218 4.85 12.00 -6.34
N GLU A 219 5.44 10.85 -6.12
CA GLU A 219 4.80 9.62 -5.65
C GLU A 219 5.22 9.31 -4.22
N TYR A 220 4.29 8.83 -3.41
CA TYR A 220 4.51 8.57 -1.99
C TYR A 220 4.20 7.14 -1.60
N VAL A 221 5.07 6.58 -0.77
CA VAL A 221 4.77 5.41 0.06
C VAL A 221 4.69 5.87 1.50
N ILE A 222 3.58 5.60 2.16
CA ILE A 222 3.35 5.92 3.57
C ILE A 222 3.50 4.63 4.36
N LEU A 223 4.37 4.61 5.35
CA LEU A 223 4.51 3.50 6.28
C LEU A 223 4.12 3.97 7.67
N VAL A 224 3.28 3.19 8.35
CA VAL A 224 2.79 3.51 9.70
C VAL A 224 3.14 2.38 10.64
N GLU A 225 3.69 2.70 11.81
CA GLU A 225 3.98 1.73 12.86
C GLU A 225 2.71 0.97 13.26
N GLY A 226 2.85 -0.34 13.48
CA GLY A 226 1.79 -1.19 13.96
C GLY A 226 1.25 -0.77 15.32
N TRP A 227 0.13 -1.35 15.69
CA TRP A 227 -0.41 -1.19 17.05
C TRP A 227 0.58 -1.74 18.08
N ASN A 228 0.92 -0.92 19.07
CA ASN A 228 1.67 -1.36 20.25
C ASN A 228 0.76 -1.23 21.46
N GLU A 229 0.61 -2.27 22.25
CA GLU A 229 0.06 -2.13 23.58
C GLU A 229 1.00 -1.24 24.40
N ILE A 230 0.45 -0.15 24.93
CA ILE A 230 1.19 0.73 25.81
C ILE A 230 1.57 -0.09 27.03
N SER A 231 2.85 -0.06 27.44
CA SER A 231 3.33 -0.77 28.62
C SER A 231 2.51 -0.42 29.86
N ALA A 232 2.42 -1.32 30.83
CA ALA A 232 1.67 -1.07 32.08
C ALA A 232 2.15 0.19 32.81
N GLU A 233 3.45 0.49 32.74
CA GLU A 233 4.07 1.68 33.33
C GLU A 233 3.66 2.99 32.63
N GLU A 234 3.51 2.97 31.30
CA GLU A 234 2.95 4.11 30.55
C GLU A 234 1.43 4.26 30.77
N LYS A 235 0.73 3.16 31.10
CA LYS A 235 -0.70 3.20 31.50
C LYS A 235 -0.87 3.90 32.86
N GLU A 236 0.03 3.68 33.80
CA GLU A 236 0.00 4.34 35.13
C GLU A 236 0.28 5.85 35.04
N GLN A 237 1.22 6.28 34.22
CA GLN A 237 1.48 7.71 33.97
C GLN A 237 0.33 8.45 33.26
N LYS A 238 -0.57 7.71 32.58
CA LYS A 238 -1.74 8.25 31.88
C LYS A 238 -3.05 8.17 32.66
N THR A 239 -3.02 7.96 33.97
CA THR A 239 -4.24 7.86 34.83
C THR A 239 -5.18 9.05 34.75
N GLY A 240 -4.68 10.25 34.46
CA GLY A 240 -5.50 11.46 34.29
C GLY A 240 -6.56 11.40 33.16
N TRP A 241 -6.44 10.49 32.17
CA TRP A 241 -7.42 10.36 31.10
C TRP A 241 -8.78 9.84 31.59
N ARG A 242 -8.82 9.06 32.65
CA ARG A 242 -10.05 8.46 33.19
C ARG A 242 -10.96 9.52 33.79
N GLU A 243 -10.41 10.44 34.60
CA GLU A 243 -11.14 11.55 35.15
C GLU A 243 -11.62 12.52 34.08
N GLU A 244 -10.76 12.77 33.08
CA GLU A 244 -11.11 13.61 31.96
C GLU A 244 -12.22 12.94 31.08
N ALA A 245 -12.16 11.63 30.85
CA ALA A 245 -13.20 10.88 30.12
C ALA A 245 -14.56 11.01 30.79
N VAL A 246 -14.63 10.85 32.11
CA VAL A 246 -15.87 11.04 32.89
C VAL A 246 -16.34 12.50 32.77
N SER A 247 -15.44 13.46 32.90
CA SER A 247 -15.78 14.89 32.75
C SER A 247 -16.36 15.22 31.36
N PHE A 248 -15.80 14.65 30.28
CA PHE A 248 -16.35 14.83 28.94
C PHE A 248 -17.69 14.10 28.75
N ALA A 249 -17.85 12.90 29.34
CA ALA A 249 -19.09 12.14 29.25
C ALA A 249 -20.29 12.82 29.94
N LEU A 250 -20.03 13.71 30.91
CA LEU A 250 -21.05 14.56 31.53
C LEU A 250 -21.51 15.69 30.58
N LYS A 251 -20.71 16.08 29.61
CA LYS A 251 -20.94 17.25 28.74
C LYS A 251 -21.35 16.87 27.31
N MET A 252 -21.10 15.64 26.89
CA MET A 252 -21.34 15.19 25.51
C MET A 252 -21.63 13.67 25.44
N PRO A 253 -22.16 13.16 24.31
CA PRO A 253 -22.42 11.72 24.15
C PRO A 253 -21.15 10.87 24.32
N LEU A 254 -21.28 9.68 24.95
CA LEU A 254 -20.16 8.77 25.27
C LEU A 254 -19.25 8.48 24.09
N LYS A 255 -19.82 8.32 22.88
CA LYS A 255 -19.05 8.08 21.65
C LYS A 255 -18.15 9.26 21.29
N GLU A 256 -18.60 10.46 21.52
CA GLU A 256 -17.86 11.69 21.26
C GLU A 256 -16.81 11.93 22.35
N ALA A 257 -17.18 11.74 23.61
CA ALA A 257 -16.23 11.79 24.74
C ALA A 257 -15.08 10.79 24.55
N ALA A 258 -15.39 9.55 24.20
CA ALA A 258 -14.39 8.53 23.91
C ALA A 258 -13.48 8.93 22.73
N ARG A 259 -14.01 9.59 21.69
CA ARG A 259 -13.25 10.08 20.56
C ARG A 259 -12.25 11.16 20.96
N GLN A 260 -12.69 12.16 21.71
CA GLN A 260 -11.85 13.29 22.12
C GLN A 260 -10.73 12.87 23.07
N VAL A 261 -11.08 12.07 24.09
CA VAL A 261 -10.12 11.58 25.07
C VAL A 261 -9.11 10.62 24.44
N SER A 262 -9.56 9.69 23.59
CA SER A 262 -8.65 8.78 22.89
C SER A 262 -7.66 9.53 21.99
N PHE A 263 -8.10 10.59 21.34
CA PHE A 263 -7.24 11.45 20.52
C PHE A 263 -6.20 12.18 21.37
N LYS A 264 -6.65 12.84 22.45
CA LYS A 264 -5.78 13.66 23.32
C LYS A 264 -4.73 12.82 24.08
N HIS A 265 -5.12 11.63 24.52
CA HIS A 265 -4.25 10.76 25.34
C HIS A 265 -3.62 9.61 24.55
N HIS A 266 -3.77 9.58 23.23
CA HIS A 266 -3.25 8.53 22.35
C HIS A 266 -3.68 7.11 22.74
N LEU A 267 -4.95 6.96 23.17
CA LEU A 267 -5.54 5.72 23.63
C LEU A 267 -6.45 5.10 22.57
N SER A 268 -6.74 3.79 22.72
CA SER A 268 -7.76 3.13 21.93
C SER A 268 -9.14 3.74 22.24
N ARG A 269 -9.87 4.19 21.18
CA ARG A 269 -11.24 4.67 21.33
C ARG A 269 -12.16 3.62 21.96
N ARG A 270 -11.91 2.33 21.64
CA ARG A 270 -12.66 1.21 22.22
C ARG A 270 -12.41 1.09 23.71
N GLU A 271 -11.17 1.22 24.15
CA GLU A 271 -10.79 1.18 25.58
C GLU A 271 -11.48 2.30 26.37
N VAL A 272 -11.37 3.55 25.89
CA VAL A 272 -12.02 4.69 26.53
C VAL A 272 -13.55 4.53 26.55
N TYR A 273 -14.14 4.09 25.46
CA TYR A 273 -15.59 3.87 25.37
C TYR A 273 -16.08 2.77 26.32
N GLN A 274 -15.34 1.65 26.39
CA GLN A 274 -15.68 0.55 27.30
C GLN A 274 -15.55 0.98 28.76
N TYR A 275 -14.50 1.75 29.10
CA TYR A 275 -14.35 2.33 30.42
C TYR A 275 -15.56 3.22 30.81
N LEU A 276 -15.98 4.11 29.92
CA LEU A 276 -17.14 4.99 30.15
C LEU A 276 -18.46 4.22 30.28
N LEU A 277 -18.64 3.13 29.53
CA LEU A 277 -19.80 2.25 29.69
C LEU A 277 -19.83 1.58 31.07
N ASN A 278 -18.70 1.01 31.50
CA ASN A 278 -18.59 0.35 32.79
C ASN A 278 -18.84 1.34 33.96
N GLN A 279 -18.37 2.59 33.83
CA GLN A 279 -18.66 3.64 34.84
C GLN A 279 -20.14 3.98 34.90
N LYS A 280 -20.81 4.12 33.74
CA LYS A 280 -22.25 4.40 33.68
C LYS A 280 -23.11 3.28 34.27
N GLU A 281 -22.71 2.02 34.05
CA GLU A 281 -23.38 0.84 34.63
C GLU A 281 -23.17 0.75 36.15
N ALA A 282 -21.97 1.09 36.64
CA ALA A 282 -21.65 1.15 38.06
C ALA A 282 -22.47 2.24 38.82
N ASP A 283 -22.65 3.40 38.15
CA ASP A 283 -23.45 4.49 38.71
C ASP A 283 -24.97 4.23 38.66
N ALA A 284 -25.43 3.45 37.70
CA ALA A 284 -26.83 3.05 37.59
C ALA A 284 -27.25 1.97 38.61
N ASN A 285 -26.29 1.26 39.20
CA ASN A 285 -26.49 0.23 40.24
C ASN A 285 -26.29 0.71 41.67
N LYS A 286 -26.05 2.01 41.87
CA LYS A 286 -26.02 2.71 43.17
C LYS A 286 -27.29 3.48 43.38
#